data_5ee798a79862d1924c8ac8735dcac563
#
_entry.id   5ee798a79862d1924c8ac8735dcac563
#
_cell.length_a   1.000
_cell.length_b   1.000
_cell.length_c   1.000
_cell.angle_alpha   90.00
_cell.angle_beta   90.00
_cell.angle_gamma   90.00
#
_symmetry.space_group_name_H-M   'P 1'
#
loop_
_entity.id
_entity.type
_entity.pdbx_description
1 polymer ?
#
loop_
_entity_poly.entity_id
_entity_poly.type
_entity_poly.pdbx_seq_one_letter_code
_entity_poly.pdbx_strand_id
1 'polypeptide(L)'
;MLELNAKKTALVVIDLQEGILPFAGGPHRADEVVARAARLADKCRQQGSPVIMVRVGWSADFAEALKQPVDAQAGAHTLPENWWTYPATLGKQESDIEVTKRQWGAFYGTDLELQLRRRGIDTIILCGISTNIGVESTAR
;
A
#
# COMPACT_ATOMS: atom_id res chain seq x y z
N MET A 1 -10.82 21.28 -14.31
CA MET A 1 -11.18 19.99 -13.65
C MET A 1 -10.08 19.00 -13.97
N LEU A 2 -9.63 18.20 -13.00
CA LEU A 2 -8.62 17.15 -13.25
C LEU A 2 -9.29 15.99 -14.01
N GLU A 3 -8.76 15.69 -15.18
CA GLU A 3 -9.19 14.53 -15.97
C GLU A 3 -8.09 13.47 -15.96
N LEU A 4 -8.45 12.25 -15.65
CA LEU A 4 -7.53 11.11 -15.60
C LEU A 4 -7.85 10.13 -16.73
N ASN A 5 -6.83 9.74 -17.47
CA ASN A 5 -6.96 8.68 -18.47
C ASN A 5 -6.89 7.31 -17.79
N ALA A 6 -8.02 6.61 -17.71
CA ALA A 6 -8.10 5.31 -17.04
C ALA A 6 -7.09 4.28 -17.57
N LYS A 7 -6.77 4.33 -18.86
CA LYS A 7 -5.80 3.40 -19.49
C LYS A 7 -4.34 3.69 -19.13
N LYS A 8 -4.07 4.88 -18.57
CA LYS A 8 -2.74 5.34 -18.17
C LYS A 8 -2.60 5.60 -16.69
N THR A 9 -3.67 5.37 -15.93
CA THR A 9 -3.73 5.61 -14.49
C THR A 9 -3.89 4.31 -13.74
N ALA A 10 -3.13 4.13 -12.66
CA ALA A 10 -3.30 3.03 -11.70
C ALA A 10 -3.64 3.56 -10.31
N LEU A 11 -4.40 2.79 -9.55
CA LEU A 11 -4.56 3.02 -8.11
C LEU A 11 -3.49 2.21 -7.37
N VAL A 12 -2.75 2.88 -6.48
CA VAL A 12 -1.75 2.26 -5.61
C VAL A 12 -2.20 2.45 -4.16
N VAL A 13 -2.52 1.34 -3.50
CA VAL A 13 -3.04 1.31 -2.13
C VAL A 13 -1.93 0.87 -1.19
N ILE A 14 -1.54 1.74 -0.26
CA ILE A 14 -0.39 1.53 0.62
C ILE A 14 -0.83 0.98 1.97
N ASP A 15 -0.34 -0.20 2.30
CA ASP A 15 -0.34 -0.81 3.63
C ASP A 15 -1.71 -0.92 4.33
N LEU A 16 -2.81 -1.05 3.58
CA LEU A 16 -4.11 -1.34 4.14
C LEU A 16 -4.22 -2.84 4.46
N GLN A 17 -3.47 -3.28 5.44
CA GLN A 17 -3.38 -4.64 5.95
C GLN A 17 -3.67 -4.65 7.46
N GLU A 18 -4.23 -5.72 7.97
CA GLU A 18 -4.68 -5.84 9.37
C GLU A 18 -3.57 -5.49 10.38
N GLY A 19 -2.32 -5.87 10.08
CA GLY A 19 -1.18 -5.55 10.94
C GLY A 19 -0.85 -4.06 11.01
N ILE A 20 -1.24 -3.26 10.03
CA ILE A 20 -0.97 -1.82 9.96
C ILE A 20 -2.14 -0.96 10.43
N LEU A 21 -3.38 -1.42 10.30
CA LEU A 21 -4.55 -0.63 10.67
C LEU A 21 -4.52 -0.06 12.09
N PRO A 22 -4.00 -0.79 13.11
CA PRO A 22 -3.92 -0.26 14.48
C PRO A 22 -3.00 0.96 14.65
N PHE A 23 -2.08 1.19 13.69
CA PHE A 23 -1.16 2.33 13.71
C PHE A 23 -1.73 3.59 13.05
N ALA A 24 -2.95 3.53 12.53
CA ALA A 24 -3.58 4.70 11.94
C ALA A 24 -3.84 5.76 13.02
N GLY A 25 -3.22 6.92 12.82
CA GLY A 25 -3.47 8.10 13.64
C GLY A 25 -4.68 8.89 13.13
N GLY A 26 -4.75 10.15 13.48
CA GLY A 26 -5.73 11.05 12.88
C GLY A 26 -5.28 11.59 11.51
N PRO A 27 -6.12 12.39 10.86
CA PRO A 27 -7.46 12.77 11.28
C PRO A 27 -8.56 11.75 10.93
N HIS A 28 -8.26 10.76 10.09
CA HIS A 28 -9.23 9.75 9.67
C HIS A 28 -8.99 8.42 10.38
N ARG A 29 -10.07 7.74 10.73
CA ARG A 29 -10.01 6.39 11.29
C ARG A 29 -9.61 5.37 10.20
N ALA A 30 -8.98 4.28 10.61
CA ALA A 30 -8.52 3.22 9.70
C ALA A 30 -9.67 2.67 8.83
N ASP A 31 -10.82 2.40 9.45
CA ASP A 31 -11.99 1.87 8.75
C ASP A 31 -12.54 2.82 7.68
N GLU A 32 -12.49 4.13 7.94
CA GLU A 32 -12.88 5.14 6.94
C GLU A 32 -11.91 5.18 5.77
N VAL A 33 -10.60 5.07 6.04
CA VAL A 33 -9.57 5.02 5.00
C VAL A 33 -9.76 3.77 4.13
N VAL A 34 -9.98 2.62 4.76
CA VAL A 34 -10.24 1.36 4.05
C VAL A 34 -11.49 1.47 3.18
N ALA A 35 -12.59 2.01 3.71
CA ALA A 35 -13.84 2.16 2.96
C ALA A 35 -13.68 3.09 1.74
N ARG A 36 -12.94 4.19 1.89
CA ARG A 36 -12.65 5.11 0.77
C ARG A 36 -11.76 4.45 -0.28
N ALA A 37 -10.72 3.72 0.14
CA ALA A 37 -9.84 2.99 -0.76
C ALA A 37 -10.61 1.89 -1.52
N ALA A 38 -11.50 1.17 -0.87
CA ALA A 38 -12.35 0.17 -1.50
C ALA A 38 -13.23 0.78 -2.61
N ARG A 39 -13.85 1.92 -2.34
CA ARG A 39 -14.66 2.65 -3.35
C ARG A 39 -13.81 3.12 -4.54
N LEU A 40 -12.59 3.61 -4.29
CA LEU A 40 -11.66 3.98 -5.36
C LEU A 40 -11.25 2.75 -6.18
N ALA A 41 -10.93 1.65 -5.53
CA ALA A 41 -10.54 0.41 -6.19
C ALA A 41 -11.66 -0.13 -7.09
N ASP A 42 -12.89 -0.16 -6.60
CA ASP A 42 -14.05 -0.57 -7.40
C ASP A 42 -14.23 0.34 -8.62
N LYS A 43 -14.12 1.65 -8.44
CA LYS A 43 -14.23 2.59 -9.56
C LYS A 43 -13.10 2.41 -10.57
N CYS A 44 -11.86 2.22 -10.11
CA CYS A 44 -10.73 1.96 -10.99
C CYS A 44 -10.91 0.69 -11.80
N ARG A 45 -11.31 -0.42 -11.15
CA ARG A 45 -11.60 -1.70 -11.84
C ARG A 45 -12.68 -1.53 -12.92
N GLN A 46 -13.78 -0.83 -12.58
CA GLN A 46 -14.87 -0.56 -13.53
C GLN A 46 -14.42 0.23 -14.76
N GLN A 47 -13.43 1.10 -14.60
CA GLN A 47 -12.87 1.91 -15.68
C GLN A 47 -11.69 1.24 -16.40
N GLY A 48 -11.28 0.06 -15.97
CA GLY A 48 -10.14 -0.67 -16.54
C GLY A 48 -8.78 -0.15 -16.08
N SER A 49 -8.72 0.66 -15.02
CA SER A 49 -7.48 1.08 -14.40
C SER A 49 -6.96 -0.04 -13.48
N PRO A 50 -5.67 -0.40 -13.57
CA PRO A 50 -5.09 -1.38 -12.65
C PRO A 50 -5.17 -0.93 -11.19
N VAL A 51 -5.42 -1.89 -10.30
CA VAL A 51 -5.36 -1.70 -8.85
C VAL A 51 -4.17 -2.48 -8.31
N ILE A 52 -3.31 -1.79 -7.58
CA ILE A 52 -2.09 -2.34 -6.98
C ILE A 52 -2.21 -2.25 -5.46
N MET A 53 -2.24 -3.40 -4.82
CA MET A 53 -2.27 -3.53 -3.37
C MET A 53 -0.84 -3.72 -2.86
N VAL A 54 -0.34 -2.73 -2.13
CA VAL A 54 1.00 -2.77 -1.53
C VAL A 54 0.87 -3.14 -0.07
N ARG A 55 1.67 -4.10 0.37
CA ARG A 55 1.81 -4.47 1.78
C ARG A 55 3.25 -4.41 2.21
N VAL A 56 3.48 -4.19 3.50
CA VAL A 56 4.79 -4.12 4.13
C VAL A 56 4.95 -5.22 5.16
N GLY A 57 6.15 -5.78 5.25
CA GLY A 57 6.50 -6.75 6.28
C GLY A 57 7.83 -7.41 5.98
N TRP A 58 8.18 -8.34 6.85
CA TRP A 58 9.50 -8.99 6.86
C TRP A 58 9.34 -10.49 7.13
N SER A 59 10.41 -11.23 6.90
CA SER A 59 10.52 -12.61 7.37
C SER A 59 10.46 -12.68 8.91
N ALA A 60 10.20 -13.86 9.44
CA ALA A 60 10.04 -14.05 10.89
C ALA A 60 11.28 -13.67 11.71
N ASP A 61 12.47 -13.78 11.10
CA ASP A 61 13.75 -13.41 11.71
C ASP A 61 14.18 -11.97 11.44
N PHE A 62 13.39 -11.21 10.68
CA PHE A 62 13.70 -9.84 10.26
C PHE A 62 15.06 -9.68 9.59
N ALA A 63 15.59 -10.73 8.95
CA ALA A 63 16.93 -10.71 8.36
C ALA A 63 17.09 -9.59 7.33
N GLU A 64 16.05 -9.32 6.53
CA GLU A 64 16.03 -8.29 5.49
C GLU A 64 15.51 -6.92 5.94
N ALA A 65 15.19 -6.76 7.23
CA ALA A 65 14.74 -5.45 7.74
C ALA A 65 15.90 -4.46 7.81
N LEU A 66 15.59 -3.16 7.62
CA LEU A 66 16.56 -2.10 7.81
C LEU A 66 17.03 -2.07 9.27
N LYS A 67 18.33 -1.93 9.48
CA LYS A 67 19.00 -1.97 10.79
C LYS A 67 19.78 -0.69 11.10
N GLN A 68 19.27 0.44 10.65
CA GLN A 68 19.87 1.73 10.94
C GLN A 68 19.73 2.11 12.42
N PRO A 69 20.65 2.91 12.97
CA PRO A 69 20.48 3.48 14.31
C PRO A 69 19.20 4.32 14.39
N VAL A 70 18.48 4.19 15.49
CA VAL A 70 17.26 4.94 15.77
C VAL A 70 17.26 5.42 17.22
N ASP A 71 16.62 6.56 17.50
CA ASP A 71 16.53 7.13 18.85
C ASP A 71 15.61 6.30 19.77
N ALA A 72 14.61 5.66 19.19
CA ALA A 72 13.70 4.78 19.91
C ALA A 72 13.60 3.44 19.18
N GLN A 73 13.94 2.37 19.86
CA GLN A 73 13.74 1.03 19.32
C GLN A 73 12.28 0.63 19.42
N ALA A 74 11.74 0.13 18.31
CA ALA A 74 10.46 -0.56 18.37
C ALA A 74 10.59 -1.79 19.29
N GLY A 75 9.57 -2.06 20.08
CA GLY A 75 9.52 -3.21 20.98
C GLY A 75 9.60 -4.55 20.26
N ALA A 76 9.54 -5.63 21.03
CA ALA A 76 9.75 -7.00 20.56
C ALA A 76 8.91 -7.37 19.32
N HIS A 77 9.39 -8.23 18.53
CA HIS A 77 9.46 -8.25 17.12
C HIS A 77 8.94 -9.58 16.55
N THR A 78 7.73 -9.96 16.98
CA THR A 78 6.97 -10.99 16.28
C THR A 78 5.80 -10.30 15.62
N LEU A 79 5.67 -10.44 14.29
CA LEU A 79 4.51 -9.93 13.60
C LEU A 79 3.25 -10.71 14.03
N PRO A 80 2.13 -10.04 14.27
CA PRO A 80 0.87 -10.74 14.50
C PRO A 80 0.55 -11.72 13.37
N GLU A 81 -0.18 -12.78 13.68
CA GLU A 81 -0.56 -13.81 12.70
C GLU A 81 -1.29 -13.23 11.49
N ASN A 82 -2.15 -12.21 11.74
CA ASN A 82 -2.90 -11.52 10.69
C ASN A 82 -2.16 -10.35 10.02
N TRP A 83 -0.87 -10.17 10.29
CA TRP A 83 -0.09 -9.03 9.78
C TRP A 83 -0.29 -8.78 8.28
N TRP A 84 -0.28 -9.83 7.50
CA TRP A 84 -0.33 -9.79 6.04
C TRP A 84 -1.74 -9.75 5.45
N THR A 85 -2.77 -9.94 6.29
CA THR A 85 -4.15 -10.07 5.83
C THR A 85 -4.71 -8.73 5.40
N TYR A 86 -5.32 -8.68 4.23
CA TYR A 86 -6.12 -7.53 3.84
C TYR A 86 -7.48 -7.57 4.53
N PRO A 87 -7.99 -6.46 5.08
CA PRO A 87 -9.34 -6.46 5.66
C PRO A 87 -10.37 -6.79 4.58
N ALA A 88 -11.33 -7.63 4.92
CA ALA A 88 -12.37 -8.06 3.97
C ALA A 88 -13.12 -6.88 3.34
N THR A 89 -13.32 -5.80 4.11
CA THR A 89 -13.98 -4.57 3.67
C THR A 89 -13.20 -3.79 2.60
N LEU A 90 -11.90 -4.05 2.42
CA LEU A 90 -11.12 -3.49 1.31
C LEU A 90 -11.53 -4.09 -0.04
N GLY A 91 -12.04 -5.33 -0.03
CA GLY A 91 -12.52 -5.97 -1.24
C GLY A 91 -11.42 -6.28 -2.25
N LYS A 92 -10.22 -6.70 -1.79
CA LYS A 92 -9.14 -7.13 -2.69
C LYS A 92 -9.63 -8.24 -3.62
N GLN A 93 -9.33 -8.10 -4.90
CA GLN A 93 -9.68 -9.06 -5.96
C GLN A 93 -8.43 -9.87 -6.38
N GLU A 94 -8.62 -11.04 -6.96
CA GLU A 94 -7.53 -11.83 -7.56
C GLU A 94 -6.84 -11.10 -8.71
N SER A 95 -7.60 -10.28 -9.45
CA SER A 95 -7.09 -9.45 -10.53
C SER A 95 -6.21 -8.29 -10.08
N ASP A 96 -6.22 -7.94 -8.79
CA ASP A 96 -5.39 -6.87 -8.25
C ASP A 96 -3.93 -7.32 -8.22
N ILE A 97 -3.04 -6.41 -8.58
CA ILE A 97 -1.60 -6.63 -8.52
C ILE A 97 -1.17 -6.50 -7.07
N GLU A 98 -0.36 -7.42 -6.59
CA GLU A 98 0.18 -7.37 -5.24
C GLU A 98 1.67 -7.06 -5.27
N VAL A 99 2.09 -6.08 -4.45
CA VAL A 99 3.49 -5.70 -4.25
C VAL A 99 3.81 -5.77 -2.76
N THR A 100 4.90 -6.45 -2.43
CA THR A 100 5.39 -6.53 -1.04
C THR A 100 6.68 -5.73 -0.90
N LYS A 101 6.69 -4.79 0.03
CA LYS A 101 7.86 -3.96 0.35
C LYS A 101 8.41 -4.26 1.75
N ARG A 102 9.67 -3.86 1.96
CA ARG A 102 10.42 -4.07 3.21
C ARG A 102 10.77 -2.77 3.94
N GLN A 103 10.36 -1.63 3.38
CA GLN A 103 10.61 -0.27 3.89
C GLN A 103 9.46 0.65 3.49
N TRP A 104 9.58 1.94 3.76
CA TRP A 104 8.51 2.90 3.56
C TRP A 104 8.08 3.06 2.10
N GLY A 105 9.02 3.36 1.21
CA GLY A 105 8.73 3.61 -0.20
C GLY A 105 8.47 2.32 -1.00
N ALA A 106 7.39 2.29 -1.75
CA ALA A 106 6.97 1.10 -2.49
C ALA A 106 7.78 0.85 -3.76
N PHE A 107 8.55 1.83 -4.23
CA PHE A 107 9.43 1.66 -5.40
C PHE A 107 10.80 1.05 -5.08
N TYR A 108 11.19 1.00 -3.80
CA TYR A 108 12.50 0.50 -3.41
C TYR A 108 12.51 -1.02 -3.28
N GLY A 109 13.30 -1.70 -4.13
CA GLY A 109 13.49 -3.14 -4.06
C GLY A 109 12.23 -3.96 -4.35
N THR A 110 11.27 -3.40 -5.09
CA THR A 110 10.03 -4.06 -5.51
C THR A 110 9.90 -4.03 -7.02
N ASP A 111 8.91 -4.72 -7.54
CA ASP A 111 8.57 -4.70 -8.96
C ASP A 111 7.49 -3.65 -9.31
N LEU A 112 7.16 -2.71 -8.40
CA LEU A 112 6.10 -1.73 -8.65
C LEU A 112 6.32 -0.95 -9.95
N GLU A 113 7.52 -0.40 -10.17
CA GLU A 113 7.82 0.33 -11.40
C GLU A 113 7.65 -0.54 -12.64
N LEU A 114 8.14 -1.76 -12.60
CA LEU A 114 8.00 -2.72 -13.69
C LEU A 114 6.53 -3.00 -14.00
N GLN A 115 5.69 -3.20 -12.99
CA GLN A 115 4.25 -3.41 -13.13
C GLN A 115 3.57 -2.21 -13.81
N LEU A 116 3.93 -1.00 -13.43
CA LEU A 116 3.41 0.24 -14.02
C LEU A 116 3.90 0.41 -15.47
N ARG A 117 5.20 0.32 -15.70
CA ARG A 117 5.83 0.54 -17.00
C ARG A 117 5.32 -0.44 -18.07
N ARG A 118 5.23 -1.72 -17.75
CA ARG A 118 4.76 -2.74 -18.70
C ARG A 118 3.29 -2.58 -19.09
N ARG A 119 2.50 -1.87 -18.27
CA ARG A 119 1.11 -1.55 -18.57
C ARG A 119 0.92 -0.16 -19.19
N GLY A 120 2.01 0.56 -19.48
CA GLY A 120 1.95 1.92 -20.04
C GLY A 120 1.34 2.95 -19.08
N ILE A 121 1.43 2.70 -17.76
CA ILE A 121 0.93 3.61 -16.74
C ILE A 121 1.94 4.74 -16.53
N ASP A 122 1.47 5.97 -16.58
CA ASP A 122 2.25 7.19 -16.35
C ASP A 122 1.72 8.02 -15.16
N THR A 123 0.58 7.66 -14.63
CA THR A 123 -0.10 8.38 -13.55
C THR A 123 -0.56 7.41 -12.48
N ILE A 124 -0.39 7.76 -11.19
CA ILE A 124 -0.92 6.98 -10.08
C ILE A 124 -1.84 7.82 -9.20
N ILE A 125 -2.90 7.20 -8.73
CA ILE A 125 -3.69 7.65 -7.59
C ILE A 125 -3.13 6.90 -6.38
N LEU A 126 -2.69 7.63 -5.37
CA LEU A 126 -2.02 7.06 -4.21
C LEU A 126 -2.87 7.27 -2.95
N CYS A 127 -3.12 6.21 -2.22
CA CYS A 127 -3.85 6.25 -0.95
C CYS A 127 -3.32 5.20 0.03
N GLY A 128 -3.73 5.27 1.29
CA GLY A 128 -3.36 4.27 2.30
C GLY A 128 -2.95 4.86 3.64
N ILE A 129 -2.17 4.11 4.39
CA ILE A 129 -1.63 4.42 5.71
C ILE A 129 -0.11 4.26 5.69
N SER A 130 0.68 5.23 6.20
CA SER A 130 0.32 6.56 6.67
C SER A 130 0.79 7.59 5.67
N THR A 131 0.10 8.74 5.61
CA THR A 131 0.41 9.83 4.68
C THR A 131 1.85 10.31 4.80
N ASN A 132 2.35 10.47 6.01
CA ASN A 132 3.70 10.98 6.30
C ASN A 132 4.80 9.90 6.28
N ILE A 133 4.49 8.67 5.97
CA ILE A 133 5.44 7.55 5.98
C ILE A 133 5.44 6.85 4.61
N GLY A 134 4.67 5.79 4.45
CA GLY A 134 4.67 4.98 3.23
C GLY A 134 4.07 5.69 2.03
N VAL A 135 3.01 6.46 2.23
CA VAL A 135 2.35 7.20 1.14
C VAL A 135 3.27 8.28 0.59
N GLU A 136 3.80 9.17 1.44
CA GLU A 136 4.73 10.22 1.03
C GLU A 136 6.02 9.66 0.40
N SER A 137 6.61 8.65 1.03
CA SER A 137 7.84 8.03 0.52
C SER A 137 7.63 7.40 -0.86
N THR A 138 6.46 6.80 -1.09
CA THR A 138 6.09 6.27 -2.41
C THR A 138 5.85 7.39 -3.42
N ALA A 139 5.20 8.48 -3.01
CA ALA A 139 4.95 9.63 -3.89
C ALA A 139 6.24 10.30 -4.40
N ARG A 140 7.27 10.34 -3.56
CA ARG A 140 8.60 10.85 -3.96
C ARG A 140 9.29 9.98 -4.98
#